data_4b0e1dce1d65ed4dc3acfb1e5592aecc
#
_entry.id   4b0e1dce1d65ed4dc3acfb1e5592aecc
#
_cell.length_a   1.000
_cell.length_b   1.000
_cell.length_c   1.000
_cell.angle_alpha   90.00
_cell.angle_beta   90.00
_cell.angle_gamma   90.00
#
_symmetry.space_group_name_H-M   'P 1'
#
loop_
_entity.id
_entity.type
_entity.pdbx_description
1 polymer ?
#
loop_
_entity_poly.entity_id
_entity_poly.type
_entity_poly.pdbx_seq_one_letter_code
_entity_poly.pdbx_strand_id
1 'polypeptide(L)'
;MEGFTGDYKAEERKMLAGEDYYGNDPYLVELRKQQRHKTKAMEEARDDPKRYSEAIRNLLGTVVDDNVIIESPAYFDYGCNTHVGKSFYANTMCVILDCARVDIGDNVMFGPGVHIYTAEHSVDPAIRLSGVESARPVQIGNNVWVGGNAVILPGVTIGDNVTVGAGAVVTKDVPNNVVVVGNPARIVKHV
;
A
#
# COMPACT_ATOMS: atom_id res chain seq x y z
N MET A 1 28.58 -16.26 -8.29
CA MET A 1 27.93 -15.03 -8.77
C MET A 1 29.02 -14.14 -9.35
N GLU A 2 29.30 -14.33 -10.63
CA GLU A 2 30.33 -13.58 -11.34
C GLU A 2 29.70 -12.37 -12.06
N GLY A 3 30.28 -11.19 -11.81
CA GLY A 3 30.37 -10.12 -12.78
C GLY A 3 29.13 -9.29 -13.14
N PHE A 4 28.20 -8.97 -12.24
CA PHE A 4 27.28 -7.88 -12.52
C PHE A 4 27.93 -6.55 -12.08
N THR A 5 28.59 -5.86 -13.01
CA THR A 5 29.23 -4.55 -12.78
C THR A 5 28.24 -3.37 -12.90
N GLY A 6 26.93 -3.64 -13.03
CA GLY A 6 25.85 -2.66 -13.11
C GLY A 6 25.25 -2.33 -11.75
N ASP A 7 24.59 -1.19 -11.68
CA ASP A 7 23.84 -0.77 -10.51
C ASP A 7 22.58 -1.63 -10.32
N TYR A 8 22.68 -2.66 -9.50
CA TYR A 8 21.63 -3.65 -9.25
C TYR A 8 20.35 -3.06 -8.60
N LYS A 9 20.38 -1.79 -8.17
CA LYS A 9 19.24 -1.07 -7.63
C LYS A 9 18.67 -0.02 -8.60
N ALA A 10 19.07 -0.03 -9.86
CA ALA A 10 18.65 0.98 -10.81
C ALA A 10 17.14 1.00 -10.98
N GLU A 11 16.50 -0.17 -11.14
CA GLU A 11 15.05 -0.28 -11.33
C GLU A 11 14.27 0.07 -10.04
N GLU A 12 14.79 -0.25 -8.84
CA GLU A 12 14.22 0.19 -7.57
C GLU A 12 14.18 1.72 -7.46
N ARG A 13 15.30 2.40 -7.83
CA ARG A 13 15.32 3.87 -7.79
C ARG A 13 14.35 4.50 -8.77
N LYS A 14 14.25 3.97 -9.99
CA LYS A 14 13.25 4.43 -10.97
C LYS A 14 11.83 4.25 -10.43
N MET A 15 11.51 3.06 -9.93
CA MET A 15 10.22 2.73 -9.32
C MET A 15 9.85 3.73 -8.22
N LEU A 16 10.77 3.99 -7.27
CA LEU A 16 10.54 4.92 -6.16
C LEU A 16 10.51 6.39 -6.59
N ALA A 17 11.17 6.74 -7.71
CA ALA A 17 11.13 8.07 -8.29
C ALA A 17 9.87 8.34 -9.14
N GLY A 18 9.02 7.31 -9.38
CA GLY A 18 7.85 7.41 -10.25
C GLY A 18 8.21 7.42 -11.73
N GLU A 19 9.41 6.98 -12.08
CA GLU A 19 9.86 6.78 -13.46
C GLU A 19 9.43 5.40 -13.98
N ASP A 20 9.49 5.21 -15.28
CA ASP A 20 9.27 3.91 -15.90
C ASP A 20 10.35 2.90 -15.47
N TYR A 21 9.93 1.72 -15.02
CA TYR A 21 10.81 0.66 -14.54
C TYR A 21 10.37 -0.72 -15.02
N TYR A 22 11.24 -1.71 -14.92
CA TYR A 22 10.92 -3.10 -15.22
C TYR A 22 10.62 -3.89 -13.94
N GLY A 23 9.34 -4.16 -13.68
CA GLY A 23 8.88 -4.88 -12.49
C GLY A 23 9.42 -6.31 -12.35
N ASN A 24 9.89 -6.91 -13.46
CA ASN A 24 10.53 -8.24 -13.48
C ASN A 24 12.06 -8.19 -13.26
N ASP A 25 12.62 -7.03 -12.92
CA ASP A 25 14.03 -6.94 -12.53
C ASP A 25 14.36 -7.95 -11.42
N PRO A 26 15.46 -8.71 -11.51
CA PRO A 26 15.80 -9.76 -10.55
C PRO A 26 15.90 -9.27 -9.10
N TYR A 27 16.38 -8.05 -8.87
CA TYR A 27 16.45 -7.46 -7.54
C TYR A 27 15.06 -7.16 -6.98
N LEU A 28 14.17 -6.57 -7.76
CA LEU A 28 12.78 -6.30 -7.37
C LEU A 28 12.01 -7.61 -7.10
N VAL A 29 12.23 -8.64 -7.90
CA VAL A 29 11.65 -9.98 -7.67
C VAL A 29 12.11 -10.57 -6.34
N GLU A 30 13.40 -10.45 -6.01
CA GLU A 30 13.93 -10.93 -4.72
C GLU A 30 13.36 -10.14 -3.54
N LEU A 31 13.21 -8.81 -3.64
CA LEU A 31 12.56 -8.00 -2.60
C LEU A 31 11.13 -8.47 -2.32
N ARG A 32 10.30 -8.70 -3.36
CA ARG A 32 8.93 -9.22 -3.19
C ARG A 32 8.91 -10.63 -2.59
N LYS A 33 9.91 -11.47 -2.89
CA LYS A 33 10.07 -12.78 -2.26
C LYS A 33 10.38 -12.65 -0.77
N GLN A 34 11.31 -11.77 -0.39
CA GLN A 34 11.63 -11.49 1.01
C GLN A 34 10.41 -10.93 1.76
N GLN A 35 9.63 -10.07 1.10
CA GLN A 35 8.40 -9.53 1.68
C GLN A 35 7.39 -10.63 2.03
N ARG A 36 7.19 -11.63 1.18
CA ARG A 36 6.31 -12.78 1.49
C ARG A 36 6.76 -13.54 2.74
N HIS A 37 8.08 -13.67 2.97
CA HIS A 37 8.59 -14.28 4.20
C HIS A 37 8.31 -13.42 5.44
N LYS A 38 8.41 -12.09 5.33
CA LYS A 38 8.07 -11.18 6.43
C LYS A 38 6.59 -11.22 6.78
N THR A 39 5.71 -11.24 5.77
CA THR A 39 4.25 -11.38 5.98
C THR A 39 3.94 -12.67 6.71
N LYS A 40 4.53 -13.79 6.29
CA LYS A 40 4.36 -15.08 6.97
C LYS A 40 4.86 -15.04 8.43
N ALA A 41 6.00 -14.42 8.68
CA ALA A 41 6.54 -14.25 10.03
C ALA A 41 5.61 -13.42 10.94
N MET A 42 4.95 -12.39 10.40
CA MET A 42 3.94 -11.62 11.12
C MET A 42 2.71 -12.49 11.47
N GLU A 43 2.22 -13.30 10.54
CA GLU A 43 1.11 -14.23 10.78
C GLU A 43 1.44 -15.24 11.87
N GLU A 44 2.63 -15.85 11.85
CA GLU A 44 3.09 -16.81 12.84
C GLU A 44 3.34 -16.20 14.24
N ALA A 45 3.56 -14.89 14.31
CA ALA A 45 3.80 -14.17 15.56
C ALA A 45 2.52 -13.69 16.26
N ARG A 46 1.33 -13.88 15.68
CA ARG A 46 0.07 -13.23 16.08
C ARG A 46 -0.31 -13.44 17.56
N ASP A 47 -0.05 -14.60 18.10
CA ASP A 47 -0.42 -14.95 19.48
C ASP A 47 0.57 -14.43 20.54
N ASP A 48 1.68 -13.82 20.13
CA ASP A 48 2.68 -13.19 20.97
C ASP A 48 2.76 -11.69 20.67
N PRO A 49 2.19 -10.82 21.51
CA PRO A 49 2.09 -9.38 21.22
C PRO A 49 3.43 -8.70 20.94
N LYS A 50 4.50 -9.12 21.64
CA LYS A 50 5.84 -8.55 21.45
C LYS A 50 6.43 -8.95 20.11
N ARG A 51 6.42 -10.25 19.79
CA ARG A 51 6.90 -10.78 18.52
C ARG A 51 6.07 -10.22 17.34
N TYR A 52 4.77 -10.06 17.54
CA TYR A 52 3.87 -9.50 16.54
C TYR A 52 4.19 -8.04 16.22
N SER A 53 4.37 -7.18 17.25
CA SER A 53 4.80 -5.79 17.05
C SER A 53 6.16 -5.71 16.37
N GLU A 54 7.13 -6.53 16.75
CA GLU A 54 8.46 -6.60 16.09
C GLU A 54 8.32 -7.05 14.63
N ALA A 55 7.46 -8.02 14.34
CA ALA A 55 7.22 -8.50 12.98
C ALA A 55 6.59 -7.44 12.08
N ILE A 56 5.60 -6.66 12.58
CA ILE A 56 5.01 -5.53 11.86
C ILE A 56 6.07 -4.46 11.56
N ARG A 57 6.92 -4.11 12.53
CA ARG A 57 8.02 -3.15 12.32
C ARG A 57 9.04 -3.63 11.29
N ASN A 58 9.22 -4.94 11.17
CA ASN A 58 10.11 -5.53 10.17
C ASN A 58 9.45 -5.65 8.79
N LEU A 59 8.13 -5.72 8.76
CA LEU A 59 7.31 -5.82 7.55
C LEU A 59 7.21 -4.48 6.83
N LEU A 60 6.90 -3.40 7.58
CA LEU A 60 6.59 -2.07 7.05
C LEU A 60 7.80 -1.12 7.06
N GLY A 61 7.71 -0.03 6.28
CA GLY A 61 8.75 0.99 6.21
C GLY A 61 8.89 1.82 7.49
N THR A 62 7.76 2.26 8.04
CA THR A 62 7.69 2.98 9.32
C THR A 62 6.42 2.62 10.06
N VAL A 63 6.57 2.36 11.36
CA VAL A 63 5.47 2.11 12.31
C VAL A 63 5.70 3.00 13.53
N VAL A 64 4.77 3.93 13.79
CA VAL A 64 4.99 4.98 14.79
C VAL A 64 4.79 4.48 16.22
N ASP A 65 3.82 3.57 16.44
CA ASP A 65 3.57 3.01 17.79
C ASP A 65 3.25 1.51 17.74
N ASP A 66 3.02 0.91 18.92
CA ASP A 66 2.74 -0.52 19.06
C ASP A 66 1.24 -0.88 18.93
N ASN A 67 0.37 0.13 18.73
CA ASN A 67 -1.07 -0.08 18.54
C ASN A 67 -1.44 -0.30 17.07
N VAL A 68 -0.49 -0.77 16.26
CA VAL A 68 -0.74 -1.14 14.87
C VAL A 68 -1.18 -2.60 14.81
N ILE A 69 -2.31 -2.84 14.16
CA ILE A 69 -2.89 -4.17 13.98
C ILE A 69 -3.14 -4.43 12.49
N ILE A 70 -2.68 -5.56 12.00
CA ILE A 70 -2.91 -6.04 10.64
C ILE A 70 -3.47 -7.45 10.71
N GLU A 71 -4.76 -7.60 10.42
CA GLU A 71 -5.41 -8.90 10.42
C GLU A 71 -4.95 -9.76 9.24
N SER A 72 -4.72 -11.03 9.48
CA SER A 72 -4.30 -11.98 8.43
C SER A 72 -5.50 -12.64 7.75
N PRO A 73 -5.35 -13.05 6.47
CA PRO A 73 -4.21 -12.75 5.62
C PRO A 73 -4.20 -11.28 5.15
N ALA A 74 -3.00 -10.72 4.95
CA ALA A 74 -2.80 -9.42 4.30
C ALA A 74 -1.66 -9.54 3.28
N TYR A 75 -1.67 -8.71 2.23
CA TYR A 75 -0.74 -8.81 1.13
C TYR A 75 -0.07 -7.47 0.86
N PHE A 76 1.26 -7.50 0.75
CA PHE A 76 2.10 -6.36 0.40
C PHE A 76 3.07 -6.77 -0.71
N ASP A 77 3.33 -5.88 -1.66
CA ASP A 77 4.38 -6.14 -2.64
C ASP A 77 5.76 -6.00 -2.01
N TYR A 78 6.04 -4.88 -1.38
CA TYR A 78 7.34 -4.60 -0.76
C TYR A 78 7.25 -4.37 0.75
N GLY A 79 6.14 -3.85 1.26
CA GLY A 79 5.91 -3.51 2.66
C GLY A 79 6.77 -2.35 3.14
N CYS A 80 8.05 -2.34 2.79
CA CYS A 80 8.98 -1.29 3.18
C CYS A 80 8.62 0.11 2.63
N ASN A 81 7.78 0.19 1.61
CA ASN A 81 7.29 1.46 1.06
C ASN A 81 5.97 1.92 1.71
N THR A 82 5.40 1.12 2.62
CA THR A 82 4.20 1.45 3.38
C THR A 82 4.58 1.98 4.76
N HIS A 83 4.12 3.18 5.08
CA HIS A 83 4.39 3.89 6.32
C HIS A 83 3.08 4.16 7.03
N VAL A 84 2.98 3.80 8.30
CA VAL A 84 1.74 3.93 9.08
C VAL A 84 1.96 4.78 10.34
N GLY A 85 0.98 5.63 10.60
CA GLY A 85 0.89 6.42 11.83
C GLY A 85 0.44 5.60 13.03
N LYS A 86 -0.01 6.29 14.07
CA LYS A 86 -0.47 5.69 15.33
C LYS A 86 -1.81 5.01 15.15
N SER A 87 -2.02 3.92 15.89
CA SER A 87 -3.32 3.24 15.99
C SER A 87 -3.90 2.86 14.62
N PHE A 88 -3.04 2.43 13.70
CA PHE A 88 -3.50 1.93 12.40
C PHE A 88 -4.09 0.51 12.57
N TYR A 89 -5.26 0.30 11.98
CA TYR A 89 -5.92 -1.00 11.91
C TYR A 89 -6.24 -1.39 10.47
N ALA A 90 -5.75 -2.54 10.03
CA ALA A 90 -6.15 -3.17 8.78
C ALA A 90 -6.86 -4.50 9.05
N ASN A 91 -8.10 -4.63 8.58
CA ASN A 91 -8.84 -5.88 8.65
C ASN A 91 -8.28 -6.90 7.65
N THR A 92 -8.76 -8.13 7.72
CA THR A 92 -8.33 -9.26 6.88
C THR A 92 -8.45 -8.99 5.38
N MET A 93 -7.65 -9.68 4.57
CA MET A 93 -7.67 -9.63 3.10
C MET A 93 -7.30 -8.27 2.49
N CYS A 94 -6.69 -7.38 3.26
CA CYS A 94 -6.18 -6.13 2.71
C CYS A 94 -5.00 -6.38 1.77
N VAL A 95 -4.95 -5.61 0.66
CA VAL A 95 -3.91 -5.69 -0.36
C VAL A 95 -3.28 -4.31 -0.57
N ILE A 96 -1.98 -4.19 -0.40
CA ILE A 96 -1.24 -2.95 -0.63
C ILE A 96 -0.12 -3.24 -1.64
N LEU A 97 -0.32 -2.80 -2.89
CA LEU A 97 0.71 -2.89 -3.92
C LEU A 97 1.57 -1.63 -3.86
N ASP A 98 2.52 -1.64 -2.95
CA ASP A 98 3.36 -0.50 -2.59
C ASP A 98 4.66 -0.42 -3.44
N CYS A 99 4.51 -0.44 -4.77
CA CYS A 99 5.60 -0.15 -5.69
C CYS A 99 6.10 1.30 -5.53
N ALA A 100 5.19 2.27 -5.29
CA ALA A 100 5.53 3.60 -4.81
C ALA A 100 5.15 3.74 -3.32
N ARG A 101 5.54 4.87 -2.73
CA ARG A 101 5.29 5.17 -1.32
C ARG A 101 3.80 5.21 -0.99
N VAL A 102 3.43 4.59 0.12
CA VAL A 102 2.09 4.66 0.74
C VAL A 102 2.24 5.25 2.13
N ASP A 103 1.71 6.45 2.34
CA ASP A 103 1.67 7.10 3.65
C ASP A 103 0.26 7.03 4.23
N ILE A 104 0.13 6.51 5.44
CA ILE A 104 -1.14 6.36 6.17
C ILE A 104 -0.99 7.08 7.51
N GLY A 105 -1.87 8.03 7.77
CA GLY A 105 -1.86 8.85 8.99
C GLY A 105 -2.28 8.12 10.26
N ASP A 106 -2.55 8.90 11.30
CA ASP A 106 -2.97 8.40 12.62
C ASP A 106 -4.46 8.00 12.64
N ASN A 107 -4.82 6.99 13.45
CA ASN A 107 -6.20 6.53 13.67
C ASN A 107 -6.93 6.12 12.37
N VAL A 108 -6.23 5.47 11.46
CA VAL A 108 -6.82 5.00 10.20
C VAL A 108 -7.29 3.57 10.36
N MET A 109 -8.49 3.29 9.87
CA MET A 109 -9.10 1.96 9.91
C MET A 109 -9.46 1.48 8.51
N PHE A 110 -9.00 0.29 8.16
CA PHE A 110 -9.39 -0.41 6.93
C PHE A 110 -10.35 -1.56 7.26
N GLY A 111 -11.48 -1.59 6.56
CA GLY A 111 -12.36 -2.75 6.52
C GLY A 111 -11.73 -3.93 5.76
N PRO A 112 -12.38 -5.11 5.77
CA PRO A 112 -11.85 -6.30 5.09
C PRO A 112 -11.75 -6.07 3.58
N GLY A 113 -10.69 -6.60 2.97
CA GLY A 113 -10.49 -6.52 1.54
C GLY A 113 -10.27 -5.10 0.99
N VAL A 114 -9.76 -4.16 1.78
CA VAL A 114 -9.35 -2.84 1.25
C VAL A 114 -8.12 -3.01 0.39
N HIS A 115 -8.12 -2.39 -0.80
CA HIS A 115 -7.04 -2.42 -1.74
C HIS A 115 -6.44 -1.03 -1.97
N ILE A 116 -5.11 -0.93 -1.90
CA ILE A 116 -4.34 0.25 -2.30
C ILE A 116 -3.42 -0.16 -3.43
N TYR A 117 -3.53 0.52 -4.56
CA TYR A 117 -2.67 0.29 -5.72
C TYR A 117 -1.83 1.53 -5.99
N THR A 118 -0.52 1.35 -6.04
CA THR A 118 0.40 2.40 -6.52
C THR A 118 0.92 2.10 -7.92
N ALA A 119 0.95 0.81 -8.32
CA ALA A 119 1.44 0.36 -9.61
C ALA A 119 0.44 0.63 -10.74
N GLU A 120 0.97 0.97 -11.90
CA GLU A 120 0.22 1.21 -13.14
C GLU A 120 0.90 0.53 -14.33
N HIS A 121 0.06 0.07 -15.26
CA HIS A 121 0.51 -0.34 -16.59
C HIS A 121 -0.01 0.65 -17.63
N SER A 122 0.78 0.86 -18.70
CA SER A 122 0.34 1.70 -19.81
C SER A 122 -0.95 1.16 -20.44
N VAL A 123 -1.88 2.05 -20.74
CA VAL A 123 -3.08 1.74 -21.55
C VAL A 123 -2.73 1.40 -22.99
N ASP A 124 -1.59 1.88 -23.50
CA ASP A 124 -1.06 1.47 -24.79
C ASP A 124 -0.57 0.01 -24.71
N PRO A 125 -1.15 -0.91 -25.51
CA PRO A 125 -0.78 -2.31 -25.45
C PRO A 125 0.66 -2.58 -25.88
N ALA A 126 1.24 -1.79 -26.78
CA ALA A 126 2.63 -1.97 -27.22
C ALA A 126 3.60 -1.65 -26.08
N ILE A 127 3.37 -0.57 -25.34
CA ILE A 127 4.16 -0.19 -24.17
C ILE A 127 3.95 -1.23 -23.06
N ARG A 128 2.70 -1.62 -22.77
CA ARG A 128 2.41 -2.62 -21.73
C ARG A 128 3.07 -3.98 -22.00
N LEU A 129 3.11 -4.42 -23.27
CA LEU A 129 3.76 -5.66 -23.68
C LEU A 129 5.29 -5.61 -23.59
N SER A 130 5.90 -4.42 -23.53
CA SER A 130 7.34 -4.29 -23.27
C SER A 130 7.73 -4.68 -21.84
N GLY A 131 6.74 -4.80 -20.91
CA GLY A 131 6.95 -5.13 -19.51
C GLY A 131 7.33 -3.91 -18.66
N VAL A 132 7.23 -2.70 -19.20
CA VAL A 132 7.43 -1.45 -18.46
C VAL A 132 6.21 -1.15 -17.61
N GLU A 133 6.47 -0.74 -16.38
CA GLU A 133 5.51 -0.30 -15.38
C GLU A 133 5.86 1.09 -14.88
N SER A 134 4.90 1.76 -14.25
CA SER A 134 5.14 2.98 -13.46
C SER A 134 4.38 2.89 -12.14
N ALA A 135 4.69 3.77 -11.19
CA ALA A 135 3.98 3.80 -9.92
C ALA A 135 3.81 5.24 -9.42
N ARG A 136 2.67 5.50 -8.75
CA ARG A 136 2.39 6.80 -8.14
C ARG A 136 2.02 6.63 -6.67
N PRO A 137 2.56 7.48 -5.76
CA PRO A 137 2.33 7.36 -4.33
C PRO A 137 0.87 7.57 -3.96
N VAL A 138 0.46 6.95 -2.86
CA VAL A 138 -0.86 7.15 -2.24
C VAL A 138 -0.67 7.74 -0.86
N GLN A 139 -1.49 8.74 -0.51
CA GLN A 139 -1.48 9.38 0.80
C GLN A 139 -2.87 9.29 1.43
N ILE A 140 -2.93 8.91 2.70
CA ILE A 140 -4.16 8.86 3.49
C ILE A 140 -3.92 9.65 4.77
N GLY A 141 -4.74 10.66 5.00
CA GLY A 141 -4.68 11.52 6.18
C GLY A 141 -5.07 10.82 7.47
N ASN A 142 -5.34 11.62 8.49
CA ASN A 142 -5.69 11.14 9.83
C ASN A 142 -7.19 10.87 9.99
N ASN A 143 -7.56 9.98 10.93
CA ASN A 143 -8.97 9.67 11.28
C ASN A 143 -9.78 9.21 10.06
N VAL A 144 -9.18 8.44 9.16
CA VAL A 144 -9.85 7.95 7.94
C VAL A 144 -10.39 6.55 8.18
N TRP A 145 -11.65 6.35 7.80
CA TRP A 145 -12.24 5.01 7.74
C TRP A 145 -12.49 4.60 6.30
N VAL A 146 -11.83 3.52 5.87
CA VAL A 146 -12.01 2.92 4.55
C VAL A 146 -12.86 1.66 4.69
N GLY A 147 -14.07 1.70 4.14
CA GLY A 147 -15.01 0.58 4.15
C GLY A 147 -14.51 -0.62 3.34
N GLY A 148 -14.99 -1.80 3.71
CA GLY A 148 -14.55 -3.06 3.10
C GLY A 148 -14.66 -3.09 1.57
N ASN A 149 -13.73 -3.77 0.93
CA ASN A 149 -13.61 -3.90 -0.54
C ASN A 149 -13.51 -2.56 -1.29
N ALA A 150 -13.19 -1.46 -0.62
CA ALA A 150 -12.87 -0.22 -1.32
C ALA A 150 -11.50 -0.33 -1.99
N VAL A 151 -11.34 0.34 -3.12
CA VAL A 151 -10.10 0.38 -3.92
C VAL A 151 -9.63 1.82 -4.04
N ILE A 152 -8.37 2.07 -3.70
CA ILE A 152 -7.71 3.39 -3.83
C ILE A 152 -6.69 3.27 -4.96
N LEU A 153 -6.86 4.12 -6.00
CA LEU A 153 -6.04 4.07 -7.20
C LEU A 153 -4.73 4.86 -7.06
N PRO A 154 -3.75 4.60 -7.93
CA PRO A 154 -2.44 5.25 -7.91
C PRO A 154 -2.51 6.77 -7.96
N GLY A 155 -1.69 7.43 -7.15
CA GLY A 155 -1.57 8.89 -7.09
C GLY A 155 -2.66 9.60 -6.29
N VAL A 156 -3.58 8.88 -5.64
CA VAL A 156 -4.67 9.47 -4.86
C VAL A 156 -4.19 9.96 -3.49
N THR A 157 -4.63 11.16 -3.13
CA THR A 157 -4.54 11.72 -1.77
C THR A 157 -5.92 11.74 -1.13
N ILE A 158 -6.08 11.12 0.04
CA ILE A 158 -7.28 11.20 0.88
C ILE A 158 -6.95 12.09 2.09
N GLY A 159 -7.74 13.13 2.29
CA GLY A 159 -7.57 14.07 3.40
C GLY A 159 -7.98 13.51 4.76
N ASP A 160 -7.96 14.36 5.78
CA ASP A 160 -8.32 14.00 7.15
C ASP A 160 -9.84 13.87 7.35
N ASN A 161 -10.25 13.04 8.32
CA ASN A 161 -11.65 12.85 8.73
C ASN A 161 -12.54 12.38 7.57
N VAL A 162 -12.03 11.51 6.71
CA VAL A 162 -12.76 11.00 5.53
C VAL A 162 -13.32 9.62 5.84
N THR A 163 -14.54 9.37 5.37
CA THR A 163 -15.10 8.01 5.28
C THR A 163 -15.22 7.62 3.81
N VAL A 164 -14.58 6.51 3.45
CA VAL A 164 -14.75 5.87 2.14
C VAL A 164 -15.72 4.70 2.31
N GLY A 165 -16.84 4.74 1.62
CA GLY A 165 -17.87 3.69 1.71
C GLY A 165 -17.39 2.35 1.14
N ALA A 166 -17.95 1.25 1.64
CA ALA A 166 -17.63 -0.10 1.17
C ALA A 166 -17.84 -0.25 -0.34
N GLY A 167 -16.91 -0.93 -1.00
CA GLY A 167 -16.93 -1.15 -2.46
C GLY A 167 -16.68 0.09 -3.30
N ALA A 168 -16.31 1.23 -2.71
CA ALA A 168 -16.00 2.43 -3.47
C ALA A 168 -14.66 2.28 -4.23
N VAL A 169 -14.58 2.91 -5.41
CA VAL A 169 -13.32 3.03 -6.18
C VAL A 169 -12.90 4.49 -6.22
N VAL A 170 -11.89 4.84 -5.42
CA VAL A 170 -11.37 6.20 -5.30
C VAL A 170 -10.37 6.46 -6.42
N THR A 171 -10.78 7.29 -7.38
CA THR A 171 -10.03 7.56 -8.62
C THR A 171 -9.43 8.96 -8.67
N LYS A 172 -9.72 9.81 -7.67
CA LYS A 172 -9.29 11.20 -7.55
C LYS A 172 -9.09 11.57 -6.09
N ASP A 173 -8.36 12.63 -5.84
CA ASP A 173 -8.16 13.17 -4.49
C ASP A 173 -9.48 13.47 -3.79
N VAL A 174 -9.49 13.21 -2.49
CA VAL A 174 -10.64 13.41 -1.60
C VAL A 174 -10.29 14.47 -0.57
N PRO A 175 -11.03 15.60 -0.50
CA PRO A 175 -10.76 16.63 0.49
C PRO A 175 -11.11 16.19 1.91
N ASN A 176 -10.68 16.97 2.90
CA ASN A 176 -10.97 16.70 4.31
C ASN A 176 -12.50 16.74 4.61
N ASN A 177 -12.90 16.04 5.66
CA ASN A 177 -14.22 16.13 6.29
C ASN A 177 -15.37 15.75 5.33
N VAL A 178 -15.23 14.66 4.59
CA VAL A 178 -16.27 14.20 3.66
C VAL A 178 -16.49 12.68 3.75
N VAL A 179 -17.64 12.27 3.25
CA VAL A 179 -17.97 10.87 2.96
C VAL A 179 -18.02 10.68 1.45
N VAL A 180 -17.28 9.69 0.93
CA VAL A 180 -17.30 9.32 -0.49
C VAL A 180 -17.77 7.89 -0.66
N VAL A 181 -18.56 7.62 -1.71
CA VAL A 181 -19.10 6.29 -2.02
C VAL A 181 -19.17 6.07 -3.53
N GLY A 182 -19.23 4.82 -3.94
CA GLY A 182 -19.53 4.41 -5.32
C GLY A 182 -18.31 4.15 -6.19
N ASN A 183 -18.56 3.77 -7.43
CA ASN A 183 -17.54 3.52 -8.47
C ASN A 183 -17.93 4.30 -9.75
N PRO A 184 -17.19 5.36 -10.10
CA PRO A 184 -16.14 5.99 -9.30
C PRO A 184 -16.69 6.72 -8.05
N ALA A 185 -15.88 6.81 -7.00
CA ALA A 185 -16.29 7.45 -5.73
C ALA A 185 -16.69 8.92 -5.92
N ARG A 186 -17.76 9.33 -5.23
CA ARG A 186 -18.27 10.72 -5.23
C ARG A 186 -18.58 11.15 -3.80
N ILE A 187 -18.40 12.44 -3.53
CA ILE A 187 -18.80 13.04 -2.24
C ILE A 187 -20.32 12.98 -2.12
N VAL A 188 -20.80 12.40 -1.04
CA VAL A 188 -22.25 12.32 -0.73
C VAL A 188 -22.62 13.08 0.53
N LYS A 189 -21.62 13.44 1.35
CA LYS A 189 -21.85 14.15 2.62
C LYS A 189 -20.59 14.90 3.03
N HIS A 190 -20.77 16.05 3.68
CA HIS A 190 -19.74 16.73 4.48
C HIS A 190 -19.94 16.42 5.97
N VAL A 191 -18.86 16.28 6.74
CA VAL A 191 -18.87 15.89 8.16
C VAL A 191 -18.57 17.11 9.02
#